data_61757b4f97f975b7b54cd7665578b11f
#
_entry.id   61757b4f97f975b7b54cd7665578b11f
#
_cell.length_a   1.000
_cell.length_b   1.000
_cell.length_c   1.000
_cell.angle_alpha   90.00
_cell.angle_beta   90.00
_cell.angle_gamma   90.00
#
_symmetry.space_group_name_H-M   'P 1'
#
loop_
_entity.id
_entity.type
_entity.pdbx_description
1 polymer ?
#
loop_
_entity_poly.entity_id
_entity_poly.type
_entity_poly.pdbx_seq_one_letter_code
_entity_poly.pdbx_strand_id
1 'polypeptide(L)'
;MENFNMSKHSTFYALGLSYKKADAAIRGKFSLDAQAKATLLIQAEAEGIDSLIVTSTCNRTEIYGFAQHPYQLIKLLCANSQGSVEEFQEVAYIYKNQEAINHMFRVGTGLDSQILGDFEIISQIKTAFNESKSNGMVNSFLERLVNSVIQASKKIKTQTEISSGATSVSFASVQYIFKNVEDIANKNILLFGTGKIGRNTCENLVKHTKHEQITLINRTKDK
;
A
#
# COMPACT_ATOMS: atom_id res chain seq x y z
N MET A 1 -25.20 -20.56 -16.81
CA MET A 1 -24.96 -19.16 -17.24
C MET A 1 -25.45 -18.28 -16.11
N GLU A 2 -24.54 -17.93 -15.19
CA GLU A 2 -24.89 -17.02 -14.09
C GLU A 2 -24.98 -15.61 -14.65
N ASN A 3 -26.15 -15.01 -14.49
CA ASN A 3 -26.42 -13.62 -14.88
C ASN A 3 -25.51 -12.69 -14.08
N PHE A 4 -24.51 -12.11 -14.75
CA PHE A 4 -23.78 -10.95 -14.27
C PHE A 4 -24.74 -9.76 -14.19
N ASN A 5 -25.44 -9.62 -13.08
CA ASN A 5 -26.23 -8.46 -12.78
C ASN A 5 -25.32 -7.39 -12.16
N MET A 6 -24.35 -6.90 -12.92
CA MET A 6 -23.75 -5.60 -12.62
C MET A 6 -24.87 -4.57 -12.79
N SER A 7 -25.18 -3.82 -11.75
CA SER A 7 -26.13 -2.70 -11.86
C SER A 7 -25.70 -1.90 -13.09
N LYS A 8 -26.62 -1.68 -14.04
CA LYS A 8 -26.36 -1.17 -15.41
C LYS A 8 -25.61 0.18 -15.49
N HIS A 9 -25.17 0.74 -14.37
CA HIS A 9 -24.59 2.09 -14.27
C HIS A 9 -23.37 2.21 -13.33
N SER A 10 -22.80 1.12 -12.83
CA SER A 10 -21.62 1.22 -11.95
C SER A 10 -20.32 1.32 -12.77
N THR A 11 -19.46 2.26 -12.38
CA THR A 11 -18.15 2.51 -12.99
C THR A 11 -17.06 2.00 -12.05
N PHE A 12 -15.99 1.43 -12.59
CA PHE A 12 -14.83 1.03 -11.82
C PHE A 12 -13.96 2.25 -11.50
N TYR A 13 -13.69 2.46 -10.22
CA TYR A 13 -12.84 3.53 -9.71
C TYR A 13 -11.64 3.00 -8.97
N ALA A 14 -10.53 3.72 -9.06
CA ALA A 14 -9.43 3.70 -8.11
C ALA A 14 -9.29 5.12 -7.56
N LEU A 15 -9.53 5.29 -6.28
CA LEU A 15 -9.43 6.59 -5.62
C LEU A 15 -8.69 6.46 -4.29
N GLY A 16 -8.05 7.53 -3.88
CA GLY A 16 -7.29 7.56 -2.64
C GLY A 16 -6.34 8.72 -2.58
N LEU A 17 -5.44 8.64 -1.64
CA LEU A 17 -4.34 9.57 -1.44
C LEU A 17 -3.02 8.83 -1.26
N SER A 18 -1.93 9.48 -1.62
CA SER A 18 -0.58 8.89 -1.49
C SER A 18 0.47 9.93 -1.11
N TYR A 19 1.66 9.45 -0.79
CA TYR A 19 2.83 10.26 -0.47
C TYR A 19 3.15 11.34 -1.52
N LYS A 20 2.63 11.25 -2.74
CA LYS A 20 2.88 12.19 -3.83
C LYS A 20 2.22 13.55 -3.61
N LYS A 21 1.08 13.59 -2.93
CA LYS A 21 0.29 14.81 -2.69
C LYS A 21 0.00 15.08 -1.23
N ALA A 22 0.08 14.05 -0.37
CA ALA A 22 -0.23 14.14 1.04
C ALA A 22 1.04 13.90 1.88
N ASP A 23 1.32 14.76 2.83
CA ASP A 23 2.36 14.54 3.82
C ASP A 23 2.00 13.41 4.80
N ALA A 24 2.90 13.07 5.73
CA ALA A 24 2.69 11.98 6.67
C ALA A 24 1.53 12.25 7.66
N ALA A 25 1.31 13.51 8.04
CA ALA A 25 0.25 13.89 8.97
C ALA A 25 -1.12 13.71 8.31
N ILE A 26 -1.29 14.20 7.09
CA ILE A 26 -2.52 14.03 6.30
C ILE A 26 -2.78 12.55 6.01
N ARG A 27 -1.76 11.79 5.56
CA ARG A 27 -1.93 10.33 5.33
C ARG A 27 -2.35 9.61 6.61
N GLY A 28 -1.83 10.03 7.77
CA GLY A 28 -2.20 9.47 9.08
C GLY A 28 -3.70 9.63 9.38
N LYS A 29 -4.31 10.78 9.05
CA LYS A 29 -5.73 11.02 9.24
C LYS A 29 -6.61 10.04 8.43
N PHE A 30 -6.18 9.64 7.24
CA PHE A 30 -6.90 8.73 6.35
C PHE A 30 -6.43 7.27 6.44
N SER A 31 -5.56 6.96 7.40
CA SER A 31 -5.12 5.58 7.66
C SER A 31 -6.27 4.76 8.24
N LEU A 32 -6.44 3.55 7.70
CA LEU A 32 -7.47 2.60 8.16
C LEU A 32 -6.78 1.38 8.78
N ASP A 33 -7.04 1.13 10.03
CA ASP A 33 -6.63 -0.11 10.69
C ASP A 33 -7.55 -1.29 10.27
N ALA A 34 -7.30 -2.46 10.81
CA ALA A 34 -8.07 -3.66 10.47
C ALA A 34 -9.56 -3.52 10.82
N GLN A 35 -9.88 -2.88 11.94
CA GLN A 35 -11.27 -2.69 12.38
C GLN A 35 -11.99 -1.68 11.48
N ALA A 36 -11.37 -0.56 11.16
CA ALA A 36 -11.92 0.46 10.27
C ALA A 36 -12.18 -0.10 8.86
N LYS A 37 -11.25 -0.92 8.31
CA LYS A 37 -11.46 -1.61 7.03
C LYS A 37 -12.65 -2.58 7.08
N ALA A 38 -12.77 -3.37 8.13
CA ALA A 38 -13.88 -4.31 8.29
C ALA A 38 -15.23 -3.55 8.37
N THR A 39 -15.29 -2.46 9.14
CA THR A 39 -16.49 -1.61 9.24
C THR A 39 -16.83 -0.97 7.89
N LEU A 40 -15.82 -0.49 7.14
CA LEU A 40 -16.02 0.07 5.81
C LEU A 40 -16.63 -0.96 4.84
N LEU A 41 -16.16 -2.21 4.85
CA LEU A 41 -16.71 -3.27 3.98
C LEU A 41 -18.18 -3.56 4.31
N ILE A 42 -18.54 -3.63 5.60
CA ILE A 42 -19.92 -3.83 6.03
C ILE A 42 -20.82 -2.66 5.61
N GLN A 43 -20.36 -1.43 5.78
CA GLN A 43 -21.09 -0.23 5.36
C GLN A 43 -21.25 -0.17 3.82
N ALA A 44 -20.23 -0.55 3.08
CA ALA A 44 -20.28 -0.61 1.61
C ALA A 44 -21.38 -1.57 1.13
N GLU A 45 -21.46 -2.76 1.72
CA GLU A 45 -22.53 -3.73 1.41
C GLU A 45 -23.91 -3.16 1.72
N ALA A 46 -24.08 -2.53 2.89
CA ALA A 46 -25.33 -1.90 3.29
C ALA A 46 -25.76 -0.74 2.39
N GLU A 47 -24.81 -0.03 1.76
CA GLU A 47 -25.05 1.03 0.78
C GLU A 47 -25.21 0.51 -0.67
N GLY A 48 -25.24 -0.82 -0.86
CA GLY A 48 -25.42 -1.45 -2.17
C GLY A 48 -24.17 -1.40 -3.06
N ILE A 49 -22.99 -1.20 -2.48
CA ILE A 49 -21.70 -1.39 -3.16
C ILE A 49 -21.30 -2.84 -2.95
N ASP A 50 -21.31 -3.60 -4.03
CA ASP A 50 -21.14 -5.05 -4.00
C ASP A 50 -19.70 -5.52 -4.23
N SER A 51 -18.80 -4.61 -4.62
CA SER A 51 -17.43 -5.01 -4.96
C SER A 51 -16.43 -3.87 -4.74
N LEU A 52 -15.55 -4.06 -3.77
CA LEU A 52 -14.41 -3.15 -3.54
C LEU A 52 -13.26 -3.83 -2.79
N ILE A 53 -12.06 -3.25 -2.94
CA ILE A 53 -10.85 -3.60 -2.20
C ILE A 53 -10.31 -2.32 -1.56
N VAL A 54 -9.91 -2.41 -0.29
CA VAL A 54 -9.35 -1.27 0.46
C VAL A 54 -7.93 -1.57 0.87
N THR A 55 -6.98 -0.76 0.41
CA THR A 55 -5.59 -0.80 0.85
C THR A 55 -5.28 0.41 1.72
N SER A 56 -4.61 0.19 2.86
CA SER A 56 -4.11 1.26 3.72
C SER A 56 -2.72 0.89 4.22
N THR A 57 -1.75 1.73 3.91
CA THR A 57 -0.33 1.56 4.21
C THR A 57 0.24 2.89 4.73
N CYS A 58 1.51 2.92 5.13
CA CYS A 58 2.16 4.19 5.51
C CYS A 58 2.24 5.21 4.36
N ASN A 59 2.19 4.75 3.09
CA ASN A 59 2.39 5.59 1.92
C ASN A 59 1.13 5.92 1.14
N ARG A 60 0.03 5.16 1.34
CA ARG A 60 -1.23 5.35 0.62
C ARG A 60 -2.42 4.74 1.34
N THR A 61 -3.58 5.34 1.13
CA THR A 61 -4.88 4.73 1.41
C THR A 61 -5.73 4.83 0.15
N GLU A 62 -6.20 3.69 -0.36
CA GLU A 62 -6.89 3.59 -1.65
C GLU A 62 -8.08 2.64 -1.58
N ILE A 63 -9.12 2.98 -2.32
CA ILE A 63 -10.25 2.09 -2.64
C ILE A 63 -10.24 1.81 -4.14
N TYR A 64 -10.36 0.54 -4.49
CA TYR A 64 -10.58 0.03 -5.83
C TYR A 64 -11.95 -0.64 -5.85
N GLY A 65 -12.93 -0.08 -6.53
CA GLY A 65 -14.29 -0.62 -6.44
C GLY A 65 -15.25 -0.05 -7.48
N PHE A 66 -16.45 -0.60 -7.48
CA PHE A 66 -17.53 -0.20 -8.36
C PHE A 66 -18.51 0.70 -7.61
N ALA A 67 -18.86 1.83 -8.21
CA ALA A 67 -19.86 2.75 -7.68
C ALA A 67 -20.57 3.49 -8.83
N GLN A 68 -21.74 4.04 -8.57
CA GLN A 68 -22.43 4.91 -9.54
C GLN A 68 -21.74 6.26 -9.63
N HIS A 69 -21.22 6.76 -8.50
CA HIS A 69 -20.47 8.00 -8.42
C HIS A 69 -19.31 7.85 -7.43
N PRO A 70 -18.11 8.41 -7.72
CA PRO A 70 -16.93 8.25 -6.86
C PRO A 70 -17.13 8.80 -5.45
N TYR A 71 -18.03 9.75 -5.27
CA TYR A 71 -18.36 10.33 -3.97
C TYR A 71 -18.89 9.30 -2.96
N GLN A 72 -19.54 8.22 -3.41
CA GLN A 72 -19.97 7.13 -2.52
C GLN A 72 -18.75 6.48 -1.84
N LEU A 73 -17.71 6.17 -2.60
CA LEU A 73 -16.47 5.59 -2.07
C LEU A 73 -15.68 6.59 -1.21
N ILE A 74 -15.70 7.88 -1.57
CA ILE A 74 -15.06 8.95 -0.77
C ILE A 74 -15.74 9.05 0.60
N LYS A 75 -17.07 9.09 0.63
CA LYS A 75 -17.84 9.11 1.90
C LYS A 75 -17.52 7.92 2.78
N LEU A 76 -17.49 6.71 2.21
CA LEU A 76 -17.12 5.50 2.95
C LEU A 76 -15.72 5.60 3.56
N LEU A 77 -14.74 6.06 2.80
CA LEU A 77 -13.37 6.22 3.29
C LEU A 77 -13.32 7.24 4.42
N CYS A 78 -13.90 8.43 4.23
CA CYS A 78 -13.89 9.50 5.22
C CYS A 78 -14.68 9.13 6.49
N ALA A 79 -15.82 8.43 6.37
CA ALA A 79 -16.62 7.98 7.52
C ALA A 79 -15.88 6.97 8.42
N ASN A 80 -14.88 6.26 7.86
CA ASN A 80 -14.10 5.26 8.59
C ASN A 80 -12.67 5.73 8.91
N SER A 81 -12.36 7.00 8.68
CA SER A 81 -11.08 7.63 8.97
C SER A 81 -11.25 8.86 9.85
N GLN A 82 -10.16 9.55 10.17
CA GLN A 82 -10.19 10.79 10.97
C GLN A 82 -10.22 12.06 10.11
N GLY A 83 -10.08 11.92 8.79
CA GLY A 83 -10.05 13.05 7.86
C GLY A 83 -11.43 13.40 7.32
N SER A 84 -11.64 14.68 6.97
CA SER A 84 -12.89 15.14 6.36
C SER A 84 -12.91 14.94 4.84
N VAL A 85 -14.10 15.05 4.22
CA VAL A 85 -14.24 14.98 2.76
C VAL A 85 -13.49 16.14 2.09
N GLU A 86 -13.52 17.32 2.68
CA GLU A 86 -12.84 18.51 2.17
C GLU A 86 -11.32 18.32 2.15
N GLU A 87 -10.75 17.87 3.27
CA GLU A 87 -9.31 17.53 3.36
C GLU A 87 -8.91 16.45 2.36
N PHE A 88 -9.78 15.44 2.16
CA PHE A 88 -9.53 14.38 1.18
C PHE A 88 -9.46 14.94 -0.24
N GLN A 89 -10.40 15.81 -0.62
CA GLN A 89 -10.49 16.38 -1.96
C GLN A 89 -9.25 17.19 -2.36
N GLU A 90 -8.57 17.83 -1.39
CA GLU A 90 -7.36 18.62 -1.67
C GLU A 90 -6.16 17.76 -2.12
N VAL A 91 -6.08 16.53 -1.63
CA VAL A 91 -4.91 15.66 -1.84
C VAL A 91 -5.21 14.39 -2.63
N ALA A 92 -6.48 14.11 -2.89
CA ALA A 92 -6.92 12.88 -3.52
C ALA A 92 -6.63 12.84 -5.02
N TYR A 93 -6.66 11.63 -5.54
CA TYR A 93 -6.82 11.34 -6.95
C TYR A 93 -7.99 10.39 -7.15
N ILE A 94 -8.63 10.50 -8.31
CA ILE A 94 -9.74 9.67 -8.73
C ILE A 94 -9.47 9.25 -10.17
N TYR A 95 -9.28 7.95 -10.37
CA TYR A 95 -9.15 7.34 -11.69
C TYR A 95 -10.39 6.50 -11.97
N LYS A 96 -10.79 6.39 -13.24
CA LYS A 96 -11.94 5.60 -13.66
C LYS A 96 -11.58 4.63 -14.78
N ASN A 97 -12.26 3.50 -14.80
CA ASN A 97 -12.15 2.48 -15.86
C ASN A 97 -10.68 2.13 -16.19
N GLN A 98 -10.23 2.40 -17.41
CA GLN A 98 -8.90 2.05 -17.89
C GLN A 98 -7.78 2.74 -17.08
N GLU A 99 -7.98 3.97 -16.65
CA GLU A 99 -7.01 4.69 -15.81
C GLU A 99 -6.90 4.04 -14.43
N ALA A 100 -8.03 3.59 -13.85
CA ALA A 100 -8.06 2.88 -12.58
C ALA A 100 -7.34 1.53 -12.67
N ILE A 101 -7.53 0.80 -13.77
CA ILE A 101 -6.81 -0.46 -14.05
C ILE A 101 -5.31 -0.17 -14.15
N ASN A 102 -4.91 0.80 -14.97
CA ASN A 102 -3.51 1.17 -15.17
C ASN A 102 -2.86 1.60 -13.83
N HIS A 103 -3.59 2.37 -13.01
CA HIS A 103 -3.11 2.77 -11.70
C HIS A 103 -2.85 1.55 -10.80
N MET A 104 -3.78 0.60 -10.73
CA MET A 104 -3.60 -0.62 -9.92
C MET A 104 -2.40 -1.44 -10.39
N PHE A 105 -2.14 -1.54 -11.70
CA PHE A 105 -0.93 -2.17 -12.22
C PHE A 105 0.33 -1.42 -11.77
N ARG A 106 0.38 -0.09 -11.90
CA ARG A 106 1.54 0.71 -11.48
C ARG A 106 1.82 0.58 -9.98
N VAL A 107 0.78 0.56 -9.15
CA VAL A 107 0.91 0.35 -7.71
C VAL A 107 1.41 -1.06 -7.42
N GLY A 108 0.72 -2.09 -7.92
CA GLY A 108 1.02 -3.48 -7.60
C GLY A 108 2.37 -3.99 -8.14
N THR A 109 2.91 -3.32 -9.17
CA THR A 109 4.24 -3.61 -9.71
C THR A 109 5.36 -2.76 -9.09
N GLY A 110 5.03 -1.90 -8.11
CA GLY A 110 6.00 -1.02 -7.45
C GLY A 110 6.45 0.18 -8.28
N LEU A 111 5.87 0.41 -9.46
CA LEU A 111 6.19 1.58 -10.32
C LEU A 111 5.63 2.89 -9.77
N ASP A 112 4.65 2.82 -8.88
CA ASP A 112 4.07 3.95 -8.16
C ASP A 112 4.45 3.96 -6.66
N SER A 113 5.50 3.26 -6.28
CA SER A 113 6.02 3.26 -4.91
C SER A 113 7.03 4.39 -4.69
N GLN A 114 7.14 4.86 -3.44
CA GLN A 114 8.15 5.87 -3.05
C GLN A 114 9.57 5.40 -3.36
N ILE A 115 9.79 4.11 -3.20
CA ILE A 115 11.00 3.43 -3.67
C ILE A 115 10.59 2.59 -4.87
N LEU A 116 11.14 2.91 -6.03
CA LEU A 116 10.83 2.20 -7.27
C LEU A 116 11.15 0.71 -7.11
N GLY A 117 10.17 -0.14 -7.43
CA GLY A 117 10.31 -1.59 -7.30
C GLY A 117 10.16 -2.14 -5.88
N ASP A 118 9.57 -1.37 -4.96
CA ASP A 118 9.14 -1.91 -3.66
C ASP A 118 7.97 -2.88 -3.86
N PHE A 119 8.29 -4.17 -3.78
CA PHE A 119 7.32 -5.25 -3.94
C PHE A 119 6.55 -5.60 -2.64
N GLU A 120 6.71 -4.86 -1.55
CA GLU A 120 5.88 -5.07 -0.36
C GLU A 120 4.41 -4.75 -0.65
N ILE A 121 4.15 -3.76 -1.51
CA ILE A 121 2.80 -3.33 -1.88
C ILE A 121 1.96 -4.44 -2.49
N ILE A 122 2.53 -5.36 -3.29
CA ILE A 122 1.76 -6.46 -3.86
C ILE A 122 1.29 -7.44 -2.79
N SER A 123 2.06 -7.63 -1.72
CA SER A 123 1.64 -8.45 -0.57
C SER A 123 0.50 -7.79 0.20
N GLN A 124 0.53 -6.46 0.34
CA GLN A 124 -0.53 -5.67 0.97
C GLN A 124 -1.82 -5.71 0.14
N ILE A 125 -1.72 -5.58 -1.20
CA ILE A 125 -2.86 -5.74 -2.11
C ILE A 125 -3.48 -7.15 -2.01
N LYS A 126 -2.66 -8.21 -1.94
CA LYS A 126 -3.15 -9.58 -1.74
C LYS A 126 -3.90 -9.75 -0.42
N THR A 127 -3.39 -9.17 0.65
CA THR A 127 -4.06 -9.18 1.96
C THR A 127 -5.39 -8.47 1.89
N ALA A 128 -5.44 -7.25 1.34
CA ALA A 128 -6.66 -6.48 1.16
C ALA A 128 -7.69 -7.20 0.27
N PHE A 129 -7.23 -7.82 -0.82
CA PHE A 129 -8.08 -8.64 -1.69
C PHE A 129 -8.71 -9.82 -0.93
N ASN A 130 -7.91 -10.55 -0.14
CA ASN A 130 -8.41 -11.68 0.64
C ASN A 130 -9.40 -11.23 1.73
N GLU A 131 -9.14 -10.10 2.40
CA GLU A 131 -10.06 -9.46 3.35
C GLU A 131 -11.41 -9.14 2.67
N SER A 132 -11.39 -8.49 1.51
CA SER A 132 -12.61 -8.19 0.74
C SER A 132 -13.31 -9.45 0.24
N LYS A 133 -12.56 -10.45 -0.23
CA LYS A 133 -13.11 -11.73 -0.72
C LYS A 133 -13.81 -12.51 0.39
N SER A 134 -13.25 -12.55 1.59
CA SER A 134 -13.87 -13.23 2.74
C SER A 134 -15.14 -12.54 3.23
N ASN A 135 -15.34 -11.27 2.90
CA ASN A 135 -16.56 -10.50 3.16
C ASN A 135 -17.52 -10.47 1.96
N GLY A 136 -17.31 -11.29 0.92
CA GLY A 136 -18.20 -11.32 -0.25
C GLY A 136 -18.09 -10.11 -1.19
N MET A 137 -17.12 -9.19 -0.96
CA MET A 137 -16.97 -7.91 -1.64
C MET A 137 -16.05 -7.99 -2.88
N VAL A 138 -15.96 -9.16 -3.54
CA VAL A 138 -15.12 -9.34 -4.73
C VAL A 138 -15.92 -10.01 -5.84
N ASN A 139 -16.08 -9.29 -6.94
CA ASN A 139 -16.66 -9.84 -8.17
C ASN A 139 -15.57 -10.45 -9.07
N SER A 140 -15.98 -11.14 -10.13
CA SER A 140 -15.07 -11.80 -11.07
C SER A 140 -14.14 -10.83 -11.81
N PHE A 141 -14.52 -9.55 -11.96
CA PHE A 141 -13.64 -8.53 -12.55
C PHE A 141 -12.49 -8.23 -11.62
N LEU A 142 -12.75 -7.90 -10.35
CA LEU A 142 -11.71 -7.62 -9.35
C LEU A 142 -10.80 -8.81 -9.14
N GLU A 143 -11.36 -10.04 -9.12
CA GLU A 143 -10.55 -11.25 -9.00
C GLU A 143 -9.57 -11.40 -10.17
N ARG A 144 -10.03 -11.24 -11.41
CA ARG A 144 -9.16 -11.29 -12.58
C ARG A 144 -8.14 -10.16 -12.61
N LEU A 145 -8.55 -8.94 -12.26
CA LEU A 145 -7.66 -7.79 -12.23
C LEU A 145 -6.53 -8.00 -11.23
N VAL A 146 -6.84 -8.36 -9.98
CA VAL A 146 -5.82 -8.60 -8.94
C VAL A 146 -4.88 -9.73 -9.33
N ASN A 147 -5.39 -10.84 -9.86
CA ASN A 147 -4.55 -11.95 -10.33
C ASN A 147 -3.61 -11.50 -11.47
N SER A 148 -4.10 -10.68 -12.40
CA SER A 148 -3.26 -10.12 -13.48
C SER A 148 -2.18 -9.19 -12.94
N VAL A 149 -2.49 -8.35 -11.96
CA VAL A 149 -1.51 -7.47 -11.29
C VAL A 149 -0.45 -8.29 -10.55
N ILE A 150 -0.85 -9.37 -9.87
CA ILE A 150 0.08 -10.29 -9.19
C ILE A 150 1.04 -10.94 -10.20
N GLN A 151 0.51 -11.41 -11.33
CA GLN A 151 1.34 -12.00 -12.38
C GLN A 151 2.31 -10.98 -12.99
N ALA A 152 1.84 -9.77 -13.27
CA ALA A 152 2.68 -8.67 -13.77
C ALA A 152 3.79 -8.30 -12.78
N SER A 153 3.46 -8.19 -11.48
CA SER A 153 4.43 -7.94 -10.42
C SER A 153 5.52 -9.02 -10.39
N LYS A 154 5.12 -10.30 -10.45
CA LYS A 154 6.07 -11.43 -10.50
C LYS A 154 6.95 -11.36 -11.74
N LYS A 155 6.37 -11.07 -12.91
CA LYS A 155 7.10 -10.97 -14.18
C LYS A 155 8.14 -9.84 -14.14
N ILE A 156 7.76 -8.65 -13.68
CA ILE A 156 8.68 -7.52 -13.54
C ILE A 156 9.82 -7.89 -12.59
N LYS A 157 9.50 -8.47 -11.43
CA LYS A 157 10.52 -8.89 -10.44
C LYS A 157 11.54 -9.88 -11.00
N THR A 158 11.12 -10.77 -11.91
CA THR A 158 11.99 -11.84 -12.43
C THR A 158 12.65 -11.49 -13.76
N GLN A 159 12.10 -10.56 -14.54
CA GLN A 159 12.55 -10.28 -15.90
C GLN A 159 13.18 -8.89 -16.07
N THR A 160 13.25 -8.09 -15.01
CA THR A 160 13.85 -6.76 -15.05
C THR A 160 14.79 -6.55 -13.88
N GLU A 161 15.72 -5.61 -14.00
CA GLU A 161 16.64 -5.24 -12.92
C GLU A 161 16.05 -4.23 -11.93
N ILE A 162 14.77 -3.87 -12.05
CA ILE A 162 14.10 -2.94 -11.12
C ILE A 162 14.18 -3.44 -9.67
N SER A 163 14.24 -4.77 -9.47
CA SER A 163 14.39 -5.40 -8.16
C SER A 163 15.84 -5.64 -7.72
N SER A 164 16.82 -5.38 -8.58
CA SER A 164 18.24 -5.65 -8.28
C SER A 164 18.93 -4.54 -7.46
N GLY A 165 18.26 -3.40 -7.31
CA GLY A 165 18.73 -2.25 -6.52
C GLY A 165 18.05 -2.13 -5.17
N ALA A 166 18.11 -0.95 -4.59
CA ALA A 166 17.53 -0.56 -3.31
C ALA A 166 15.99 -0.67 -3.30
N THR A 167 15.45 -1.88 -3.19
CA THR A 167 14.00 -2.14 -3.29
C THR A 167 13.26 -2.02 -1.97
N SER A 168 13.93 -1.62 -0.89
CA SER A 168 13.29 -1.42 0.41
C SER A 168 13.72 -0.11 1.07
N VAL A 169 12.83 0.45 1.89
CA VAL A 169 13.14 1.61 2.75
C VAL A 169 14.41 1.35 3.58
N SER A 170 14.56 0.13 4.08
CA SER A 170 15.73 -0.30 4.85
C SER A 170 17.03 -0.14 4.07
N PHE A 171 17.06 -0.58 2.83
CA PHE A 171 18.26 -0.47 1.99
C PHE A 171 18.52 1.00 1.59
N ALA A 172 17.46 1.73 1.20
CA ALA A 172 17.60 3.15 0.87
C ALA A 172 18.12 3.97 2.06
N SER A 173 17.66 3.68 3.27
CA SER A 173 18.16 4.31 4.49
C SER A 173 19.64 4.04 4.71
N VAL A 174 20.09 2.79 4.52
CA VAL A 174 21.49 2.41 4.64
C VAL A 174 22.36 3.11 3.59
N GLN A 175 21.89 3.17 2.33
CA GLN A 175 22.60 3.90 1.27
C GLN A 175 22.67 5.41 1.57
N TYR A 176 21.59 5.99 2.12
CA TYR A 176 21.60 7.39 2.54
C TYR A 176 22.63 7.65 3.65
N ILE A 177 22.72 6.76 4.65
CA ILE A 177 23.72 6.84 5.73
C ILE A 177 25.12 6.81 5.13
N PHE A 178 25.42 5.86 4.23
CA PHE A 178 26.76 5.75 3.62
C PHE A 178 27.15 6.96 2.79
N LYS A 179 26.18 7.61 2.16
CA LYS A 179 26.43 8.80 1.35
C LYS A 179 26.66 10.07 2.20
N ASN A 180 26.04 10.17 3.37
CA ASN A 180 25.95 11.42 4.14
C ASN A 180 26.70 11.37 5.48
N VAL A 181 27.14 10.20 5.94
CA VAL A 181 27.88 10.04 7.19
C VAL A 181 29.30 9.61 6.86
N GLU A 182 30.23 10.52 7.10
CA GLU A 182 31.65 10.23 6.92
C GLU A 182 32.14 9.23 7.97
N ASP A 183 33.06 8.36 7.57
CA ASP A 183 33.72 7.38 8.44
C ASP A 183 32.74 6.52 9.25
N ILE A 184 31.69 6.06 8.57
CA ILE A 184 30.62 5.27 9.20
C ILE A 184 31.18 4.02 9.93
N ALA A 185 32.28 3.46 9.41
CA ALA A 185 32.92 2.26 9.97
C ALA A 185 33.37 2.44 11.44
N ASN A 186 33.68 3.67 11.86
CA ASN A 186 34.13 4.01 13.22
C ASN A 186 33.01 4.63 14.07
N LYS A 187 31.76 4.66 13.61
CA LYS A 187 30.63 5.21 14.35
C LYS A 187 29.89 4.13 15.11
N ASN A 188 29.40 4.47 16.32
CA ASN A 188 28.47 3.62 17.04
C ASN A 188 27.09 3.76 16.43
N ILE A 189 26.49 2.65 15.99
CA ILE A 189 25.15 2.64 15.40
C ILE A 189 24.15 2.14 16.44
N LEU A 190 23.13 2.95 16.69
CA LEU A 190 22.01 2.60 17.55
C LEU A 190 20.75 2.47 16.69
N LEU A 191 20.13 1.27 16.70
CA LEU A 191 18.92 0.98 15.96
C LEU A 191 17.75 0.71 16.92
N PHE A 192 16.70 1.54 16.83
CA PHE A 192 15.49 1.40 17.59
C PHE A 192 14.42 0.62 16.83
N GLY A 193 13.98 -0.50 17.40
CA GLY A 193 12.93 -1.33 16.86
C GLY A 193 13.48 -2.47 15.99
N THR A 194 13.09 -3.69 16.34
CA THR A 194 13.43 -4.94 15.63
C THR A 194 12.25 -5.50 14.84
N GLY A 195 11.33 -4.64 14.40
CA GLY A 195 10.31 -4.98 13.41
C GLY A 195 10.94 -5.30 12.05
N LYS A 196 10.12 -5.62 11.04
CA LYS A 196 10.61 -6.03 9.71
C LYS A 196 11.61 -5.02 9.12
N ILE A 197 11.31 -3.71 9.17
CA ILE A 197 12.19 -2.67 8.65
C ILE A 197 13.50 -2.63 9.45
N GLY A 198 13.44 -2.63 10.79
CA GLY A 198 14.64 -2.59 11.63
C GLY A 198 15.56 -3.78 11.42
N ARG A 199 15.03 -5.00 11.31
CA ARG A 199 15.83 -6.20 11.00
C ARG A 199 16.50 -6.09 9.65
N ASN A 200 15.74 -5.75 8.59
CA ASN A 200 16.30 -5.58 7.24
C ASN A 200 17.35 -4.45 7.20
N THR A 201 17.16 -3.36 7.96
CA THR A 201 18.15 -2.28 8.07
C THR A 201 19.43 -2.79 8.74
N CYS A 202 19.30 -3.52 9.85
CA CYS A 202 20.44 -4.13 10.54
C CYS A 202 21.19 -5.09 9.63
N GLU A 203 20.50 -6.01 8.96
CA GLU A 203 21.11 -6.97 8.02
C GLU A 203 21.85 -6.27 6.88
N ASN A 204 21.28 -5.19 6.33
CA ASN A 204 21.93 -4.40 5.28
C ASN A 204 23.16 -3.63 5.83
N LEU A 205 23.08 -3.08 7.03
CA LEU A 205 24.23 -2.44 7.69
C LEU A 205 25.36 -3.45 7.88
N VAL A 206 25.09 -4.59 8.51
CA VAL A 206 26.09 -5.65 8.73
C VAL A 206 26.68 -6.14 7.41
N LYS A 207 25.88 -6.33 6.37
CA LYS A 207 26.31 -6.83 5.07
C LYS A 207 27.22 -5.84 4.31
N HIS A 208 26.97 -4.56 4.45
CA HIS A 208 27.64 -3.51 3.67
C HIS A 208 28.66 -2.69 4.46
N THR A 209 28.66 -2.82 5.79
CA THR A 209 29.73 -2.31 6.65
C THR A 209 30.33 -3.49 7.39
N LYS A 210 31.60 -3.57 7.50
CA LYS A 210 32.26 -4.51 8.44
C LYS A 210 32.15 -3.99 9.88
N HIS A 211 30.96 -3.55 10.28
CA HIS A 211 30.71 -2.87 11.54
C HIS A 211 30.65 -3.88 12.68
N GLU A 212 31.46 -3.67 13.70
CA GLU A 212 31.51 -4.51 14.90
C GLU A 212 30.61 -4.01 16.04
N GLN A 213 30.05 -2.79 15.93
CA GLN A 213 29.31 -2.15 17.02
C GLN A 213 27.94 -1.62 16.56
N ILE A 214 26.97 -2.52 16.41
CA ILE A 214 25.57 -2.13 16.21
C ILE A 214 24.78 -2.51 17.48
N THR A 215 24.19 -1.52 18.14
CA THR A 215 23.31 -1.74 19.29
C THR A 215 21.85 -1.73 18.85
N LEU A 216 21.13 -2.79 19.20
CA LEU A 216 19.69 -2.94 18.93
C LEU A 216 18.90 -2.70 20.20
N ILE A 217 17.91 -1.81 20.15
CA ILE A 217 16.95 -1.60 21.23
C ILE A 217 15.55 -1.92 20.73
N ASN A 218 14.83 -2.74 21.49
CA ASN A 218 13.44 -3.08 21.18
C ASN A 218 12.56 -2.97 22.44
N ARG A 219 11.29 -2.55 22.23
CA ARG A 219 10.32 -2.48 23.33
C ARG A 219 9.99 -3.84 23.92
N THR A 220 9.94 -4.87 23.07
CA THR A 220 9.63 -6.26 23.46
C THR A 220 10.93 -7.06 23.55
N LYS A 221 11.24 -7.65 24.72
CA LYS A 221 12.50 -8.35 24.98
C LYS A 221 12.66 -9.66 24.19
N ASP A 222 11.59 -10.33 23.80
CA ASP A 222 11.59 -11.67 23.23
C ASP A 222 11.30 -11.72 21.72
N LYS A 223 11.75 -10.71 20.99
CA LYS A 223 11.63 -10.69 19.52
C LYS A 223 12.96 -10.51 18.85
#